data_87768b6d95b0250be9a161bcbfa57308
#
_entry.id   87768b6d95b0250be9a161bcbfa57308
#
_cell.length_a   1.000
_cell.length_b   1.000
_cell.length_c   1.000
_cell.angle_alpha   90.00
_cell.angle_beta   90.00
_cell.angle_gamma   90.00
#
_symmetry.space_group_name_H-M   'P 1'
#
loop_
_entity.id
_entity.type
_entity.pdbx_description
1 polymer ?
#
loop_
_entity_poly.entity_id
_entity_poly.type
_entity_poly.pdbx_seq_one_letter_code
_entity_poly.pdbx_strand_id
1 'polypeptide(L)'
;MQKNIAIYRSIDTWLEKQYAQLGLTGLQASAIMVLLDAHKISQSELADELGVGKSAVSKVSSKLLELGYAERRRRRKDKRLHLLCPTQKAAQLSPQLVAIQNQLEEILFSDFWEGDRERLEYYLDRIRDNIPLLHGRSFEPVPPYRMKDIPDDLRNITPEQWEAMRKVDIRTVDKSQLVDIRTIKIDEELPPIDRWFSYLRQVKNPYCVRVGDMAIKINFPDEN
;
A
#
# COMPACT_ATOMS: atom_id res chain seq x y z
N MET A 1 15.93 0.85 1.83
CA MET A 1 15.48 1.87 2.82
C MET A 1 15.66 3.30 2.34
N GLN A 2 16.80 3.69 1.75
CA GLN A 2 16.99 5.06 1.22
C GLN A 2 16.02 5.43 0.08
N LYS A 3 15.68 4.50 -0.83
CA LYS A 3 14.73 4.74 -1.94
C LYS A 3 13.33 5.14 -1.42
N ASN A 4 12.83 4.47 -0.38
CA ASN A 4 11.50 4.76 0.17
C ASN A 4 11.41 6.17 0.77
N ILE A 5 12.49 6.63 1.44
CA ILE A 5 12.55 7.99 1.99
C ILE A 5 12.56 9.03 0.87
N ALA A 6 13.29 8.76 -0.22
CA ALA A 6 13.33 9.67 -1.37
C ALA A 6 11.97 9.78 -2.06
N ILE A 7 11.28 8.65 -2.28
CA ILE A 7 9.93 8.62 -2.84
C ILE A 7 8.98 9.43 -1.98
N TYR A 8 8.91 9.14 -0.67
CA TYR A 8 8.05 9.87 0.26
C TYR A 8 8.31 11.38 0.20
N ARG A 9 9.57 11.81 0.29
CA ARG A 9 9.93 13.23 0.24
C ARG A 9 9.57 13.90 -1.08
N SER A 10 9.71 13.21 -2.20
CA SER A 10 9.35 13.73 -3.51
C SER A 10 7.84 13.95 -3.64
N ILE A 11 7.05 12.98 -3.19
CA ILE A 11 5.59 13.07 -3.15
C ILE A 11 5.16 14.22 -2.24
N ASP A 12 5.66 14.24 -1.01
CA ASP A 12 5.34 15.27 -0.01
C ASP A 12 5.68 16.68 -0.52
N THR A 13 6.87 16.86 -1.10
CA THR A 13 7.30 18.15 -1.67
C THR A 13 6.41 18.59 -2.82
N TRP A 14 5.99 17.66 -3.67
CA TRP A 14 5.10 17.97 -4.79
C TRP A 14 3.71 18.36 -4.29
N LEU A 15 3.14 17.60 -3.36
CA LEU A 15 1.84 17.89 -2.74
C LEU A 15 1.83 19.24 -2.03
N GLU A 16 2.86 19.54 -1.23
CA GLU A 16 2.97 20.85 -0.55
C GLU A 16 2.96 22.01 -1.55
N LYS A 17 3.62 21.89 -2.70
CA LYS A 17 3.58 22.91 -3.75
C LYS A 17 2.18 23.09 -4.34
N GLN A 18 1.44 22.00 -4.57
CA GLN A 18 0.09 22.08 -5.10
C GLN A 18 -0.87 22.70 -4.07
N TYR A 19 -0.82 22.25 -2.82
CA TYR A 19 -1.68 22.78 -1.77
C TYR A 19 -1.35 24.22 -1.41
N ALA A 20 -0.09 24.65 -1.51
CA ALA A 20 0.30 26.05 -1.32
C ALA A 20 -0.40 27.00 -2.31
N GLN A 21 -0.71 26.55 -3.54
CA GLN A 21 -1.48 27.34 -4.52
C GLN A 21 -2.92 27.60 -4.06
N LEU A 22 -3.45 26.72 -3.18
CA LEU A 22 -4.75 26.86 -2.55
C LEU A 22 -4.69 27.61 -1.19
N GLY A 23 -3.49 28.07 -0.80
CA GLY A 23 -3.25 28.71 0.49
C GLY A 23 -3.28 27.73 1.67
N LEU A 24 -3.02 26.45 1.42
CA LEU A 24 -3.06 25.39 2.43
C LEU A 24 -1.69 24.73 2.59
N THR A 25 -1.44 24.19 3.79
CA THR A 25 -0.39 23.19 4.01
C THR A 25 -0.92 21.79 3.71
N GLY A 26 -0.04 20.80 3.49
CA GLY A 26 -0.43 19.41 3.27
C GLY A 26 -1.31 18.87 4.39
N LEU A 27 -0.95 19.12 5.65
CA LEU A 27 -1.76 18.69 6.80
C LEU A 27 -3.16 19.34 6.82
N GLN A 28 -3.28 20.60 6.40
CA GLN A 28 -4.59 21.26 6.29
C GLN A 28 -5.43 20.66 5.18
N ALA A 29 -4.84 20.41 4.01
CA ALA A 29 -5.52 19.76 2.89
C ALA A 29 -6.01 18.36 3.25
N SER A 30 -5.13 17.54 3.84
CA SER A 30 -5.49 16.18 4.31
C SER A 30 -6.61 16.23 5.37
N ALA A 31 -6.55 17.15 6.31
CA ALA A 31 -7.61 17.31 7.32
C ALA A 31 -8.95 17.72 6.70
N ILE A 32 -8.96 18.58 5.67
CA ILE A 32 -10.18 18.94 4.94
C ILE A 32 -10.74 17.70 4.22
N MET A 33 -9.93 16.89 3.57
CA MET A 33 -10.37 15.68 2.89
C MET A 33 -11.00 14.67 3.87
N VAL A 34 -10.35 14.42 4.99
CA VAL A 34 -10.90 13.56 6.06
C VAL A 34 -12.22 14.10 6.59
N LEU A 35 -12.33 15.42 6.80
CA LEU A 35 -13.58 16.05 7.24
C LEU A 35 -14.71 15.89 6.22
N LEU A 36 -14.41 16.02 4.92
CA LEU A 36 -15.39 15.87 3.85
C LEU A 36 -15.92 14.44 3.76
N ASP A 37 -15.05 13.45 3.94
CA ASP A 37 -15.40 12.03 3.91
C ASP A 37 -16.21 11.65 5.17
N ALA A 38 -15.71 11.95 6.35
CA ALA A 38 -16.35 11.60 7.61
C ALA A 38 -17.63 12.41 7.91
N HIS A 39 -17.84 13.55 7.25
CA HIS A 39 -18.90 14.53 7.51
C HIS A 39 -18.92 15.13 8.92
N LYS A 40 -18.48 14.38 9.92
CA LYS A 40 -18.33 14.79 11.33
C LYS A 40 -17.35 13.87 12.05
N ILE A 41 -16.37 14.45 12.72
CA ILE A 41 -15.30 13.69 13.37
C ILE A 41 -14.85 14.42 14.65
N SER A 42 -14.44 13.68 15.67
CA SER A 42 -13.78 14.26 16.85
C SER A 42 -12.30 14.57 16.54
N GLN A 43 -11.67 15.40 17.37
CA GLN A 43 -10.24 15.66 17.21
C GLN A 43 -9.36 14.41 17.45
N SER A 44 -9.82 13.47 18.26
CA SER A 44 -9.09 12.22 18.48
C SER A 44 -9.13 11.34 17.25
N GLU A 45 -10.33 11.11 16.70
CA GLU A 45 -10.50 10.34 15.46
C GLU A 45 -9.73 11.00 14.29
N LEU A 46 -9.75 12.33 14.19
CA LEU A 46 -8.98 13.05 13.17
C LEU A 46 -7.46 12.88 13.35
N ALA A 47 -6.99 12.76 14.61
CA ALA A 47 -5.58 12.49 14.90
C ALA A 47 -5.17 11.09 14.42
N ASP A 48 -6.04 10.12 14.68
CA ASP A 48 -5.82 8.73 14.29
C ASP A 48 -5.84 8.59 12.76
N GLU A 49 -6.80 9.20 12.06
CA GLU A 49 -6.89 9.19 10.60
C GLU A 49 -5.69 9.89 9.92
N LEU A 50 -5.22 10.99 10.48
CA LEU A 50 -4.06 11.71 9.94
C LEU A 50 -2.71 11.12 10.37
N GLY A 51 -2.69 10.16 11.30
CA GLY A 51 -1.47 9.60 11.85
C GLY A 51 -0.58 10.62 12.59
N VAL A 52 -1.16 11.67 13.19
CA VAL A 52 -0.42 12.75 13.83
C VAL A 52 -0.79 12.93 15.30
N GLY A 53 0.11 13.54 16.07
CA GLY A 53 -0.11 13.75 17.50
C GLY A 53 -1.20 14.78 17.80
N LYS A 54 -1.81 14.68 19.00
CA LYS A 54 -2.91 15.55 19.47
C LYS A 54 -2.61 17.05 19.37
N SER A 55 -1.38 17.46 19.59
CA SER A 55 -0.97 18.86 19.49
C SER A 55 -1.03 19.39 18.04
N ALA A 56 -0.63 18.58 17.06
CA ALA A 56 -0.70 18.90 15.64
C ALA A 56 -2.17 19.01 15.18
N VAL A 57 -3.02 18.05 15.57
CA VAL A 57 -4.46 18.10 15.27
C VAL A 57 -5.14 19.31 15.91
N SER A 58 -4.79 19.66 17.14
CA SER A 58 -5.34 20.87 17.78
C SER A 58 -5.01 22.13 16.99
N LYS A 59 -3.76 22.27 16.53
CA LYS A 59 -3.31 23.40 15.70
C LYS A 59 -4.02 23.44 14.34
N VAL A 60 -4.06 22.32 13.63
CA VAL A 60 -4.71 22.27 12.31
C VAL A 60 -6.21 22.51 12.44
N SER A 61 -6.87 21.90 13.41
CA SER A 61 -8.30 22.12 13.65
C SER A 61 -8.62 23.59 13.93
N SER A 62 -7.82 24.25 14.79
CA SER A 62 -7.99 25.69 15.08
C SER A 62 -7.81 26.53 13.82
N LYS A 63 -6.83 26.17 12.97
CA LYS A 63 -6.59 26.89 11.72
C LYS A 63 -7.71 26.68 10.70
N LEU A 64 -8.27 25.47 10.60
CA LEU A 64 -9.41 25.21 9.73
C LEU A 64 -10.69 25.95 10.17
N LEU A 65 -10.90 26.09 11.47
CA LEU A 65 -11.99 26.89 12.03
C LEU A 65 -11.79 28.37 11.68
N GLU A 66 -10.58 28.91 11.86
CA GLU A 66 -10.23 30.31 11.52
C GLU A 66 -10.42 30.58 10.01
N LEU A 67 -9.97 29.65 9.16
CA LEU A 67 -10.11 29.75 7.71
C LEU A 67 -11.53 29.51 7.20
N GLY A 68 -12.43 29.05 8.06
CA GLY A 68 -13.82 28.76 7.72
C GLY A 68 -14.04 27.48 6.92
N TYR A 69 -13.09 26.55 6.93
CA TYR A 69 -13.23 25.23 6.31
C TYR A 69 -13.90 24.21 7.23
N ALA A 70 -13.86 24.44 8.55
CA ALA A 70 -14.51 23.60 9.54
C ALA A 70 -15.42 24.41 10.45
N GLU A 71 -16.38 23.75 11.05
CA GLU A 71 -17.19 24.31 12.14
C GLU A 71 -17.27 23.31 13.29
N ARG A 72 -17.51 23.80 14.52
CA ARG A 72 -17.71 22.96 15.71
C ARG A 72 -19.20 22.73 15.94
N ARG A 73 -19.57 21.46 16.08
CA ARG A 73 -20.93 21.06 16.50
C ARG A 73 -20.86 20.24 17.78
N ARG A 74 -21.78 20.51 18.69
CA ARG A 74 -21.89 19.72 19.93
C ARG A 74 -22.53 18.36 19.63
N ARG A 75 -22.01 17.30 20.22
CA ARG A 75 -22.64 15.98 20.14
C ARG A 75 -23.95 15.98 20.95
N ARG A 76 -25.06 15.50 20.35
CA ARG A 76 -26.39 15.51 21.03
C ARG A 76 -26.42 14.70 22.34
N LYS A 77 -25.66 13.57 22.39
CA LYS A 77 -25.64 12.66 23.55
C LYS A 77 -24.63 13.09 24.64
N ASP A 78 -23.58 13.81 24.27
CA ASP A 78 -22.57 14.32 25.21
C ASP A 78 -22.16 15.72 24.82
N LYS A 79 -22.63 16.70 25.60
CA LYS A 79 -22.38 18.13 25.36
C LYS A 79 -20.92 18.54 25.57
N ARG A 80 -20.09 17.66 26.15
CA ARG A 80 -18.64 17.89 26.37
C ARG A 80 -17.81 17.57 25.12
N LEU A 81 -18.35 16.74 24.24
CA LEU A 81 -17.68 16.35 23.00
C LEU A 81 -18.04 17.30 21.86
N HIS A 82 -17.02 17.97 21.34
CA HIS A 82 -17.14 18.81 20.16
C HIS A 82 -16.70 18.01 18.93
N LEU A 83 -17.56 17.97 17.92
CA LEU A 83 -17.26 17.39 16.62
C LEU A 83 -16.87 18.51 15.64
N LEU A 84 -15.91 18.23 14.78
CA LEU A 84 -15.58 19.04 13.63
C LEU A 84 -16.45 18.59 12.46
N CYS A 85 -17.03 19.52 11.75
CA CYS A 85 -17.81 19.28 10.55
C CYS A 85 -17.26 20.15 9.42
N PRO A 86 -17.24 19.68 8.17
CA PRO A 86 -16.87 20.49 7.03
C PRO A 86 -17.93 21.56 6.79
N THR A 87 -17.50 22.72 6.29
CA THR A 87 -18.39 23.80 5.85
C THR A 87 -18.66 23.68 4.35
N GLN A 88 -19.59 24.49 3.84
CA GLN A 88 -19.82 24.64 2.41
C GLN A 88 -18.55 25.11 1.67
N LYS A 89 -17.73 25.95 2.31
CA LYS A 89 -16.44 26.39 1.77
C LYS A 89 -15.48 25.22 1.56
N ALA A 90 -15.43 24.27 2.49
CA ALA A 90 -14.64 23.06 2.33
C ALA A 90 -15.18 22.20 1.18
N ALA A 91 -16.50 22.05 1.08
CA ALA A 91 -17.12 21.31 -0.01
C ALA A 91 -16.83 21.92 -1.40
N GLN A 92 -16.80 23.26 -1.49
CA GLN A 92 -16.44 23.96 -2.73
C GLN A 92 -14.96 23.75 -3.13
N LEU A 93 -14.08 23.49 -2.18
CA LEU A 93 -12.67 23.21 -2.43
C LEU A 93 -12.42 21.74 -2.84
N SER A 94 -13.33 20.83 -2.52
CA SER A 94 -13.19 19.40 -2.77
C SER A 94 -12.75 19.03 -4.20
N PRO A 95 -13.35 19.59 -5.28
CA PRO A 95 -12.95 19.24 -6.64
C PRO A 95 -11.47 19.55 -6.93
N GLN A 96 -10.93 20.61 -6.34
CA GLN A 96 -9.52 20.98 -6.55
C GLN A 96 -8.59 20.03 -5.78
N LEU A 97 -8.96 19.63 -4.56
CA LEU A 97 -8.20 18.66 -3.78
C LEU A 97 -8.20 17.29 -4.48
N VAL A 98 -9.35 16.84 -4.97
CA VAL A 98 -9.48 15.59 -5.72
C VAL A 98 -8.66 15.65 -7.02
N ALA A 99 -8.69 16.76 -7.74
CA ALA A 99 -7.90 16.92 -8.96
C ALA A 99 -6.38 16.80 -8.69
N ILE A 100 -5.89 17.34 -7.58
CA ILE A 100 -4.48 17.20 -7.18
C ILE A 100 -4.15 15.72 -6.90
N GLN A 101 -5.02 15.00 -6.20
CA GLN A 101 -4.81 13.57 -5.91
C GLN A 101 -4.82 12.74 -7.20
N ASN A 102 -5.79 12.96 -8.07
CA ASN A 102 -5.87 12.24 -9.35
C ASN A 102 -4.64 12.51 -10.22
N GLN A 103 -4.17 13.75 -10.27
CA GLN A 103 -2.94 14.08 -11.00
C GLN A 103 -1.71 13.38 -10.42
N LEU A 104 -1.60 13.30 -9.09
CA LEU A 104 -0.54 12.55 -8.44
C LEU A 104 -0.59 11.08 -8.84
N GLU A 105 -1.77 10.46 -8.77
CA GLU A 105 -1.97 9.06 -9.14
C GLU A 105 -1.63 8.80 -10.60
N GLU A 106 -2.09 9.66 -11.51
CA GLU A 106 -1.75 9.54 -12.94
C GLU A 106 -0.23 9.57 -13.18
N ILE A 107 0.49 10.47 -12.49
CA ILE A 107 1.95 10.56 -12.62
C ILE A 107 2.63 9.33 -12.03
N LEU A 108 2.25 8.92 -10.82
CA LEU A 108 2.91 7.81 -10.11
C LEU A 108 2.66 6.46 -10.76
N PHE A 109 1.50 6.30 -11.40
CA PHE A 109 1.08 5.02 -11.97
C PHE A 109 1.03 4.99 -13.49
N SER A 110 1.70 5.95 -14.16
CA SER A 110 1.69 6.08 -15.63
C SER A 110 2.17 4.82 -16.34
N ASP A 111 3.15 4.12 -15.78
CA ASP A 111 3.77 2.92 -16.36
C ASP A 111 3.31 1.61 -15.71
N PHE A 112 2.27 1.66 -14.87
CA PHE A 112 1.76 0.49 -14.17
C PHE A 112 0.78 -0.29 -15.07
N TRP A 113 0.95 -1.61 -15.09
CA TRP A 113 0.01 -2.53 -15.73
C TRP A 113 -1.25 -2.70 -14.87
N GLU A 114 -2.36 -3.14 -15.47
CA GLU A 114 -3.67 -3.22 -14.81
C GLU A 114 -3.65 -4.01 -13.49
N GLY A 115 -2.93 -5.02 -13.29
CA GLY A 115 -2.83 -5.75 -12.02
C GLY A 115 -1.80 -5.20 -11.01
N ASP A 116 -0.97 -4.24 -11.39
CA ASP A 116 0.10 -3.74 -10.52
C ASP A 116 -0.45 -2.80 -9.44
N ARG A 117 -1.50 -2.04 -9.75
CA ARG A 117 -2.20 -1.17 -8.78
C ARG A 117 -2.83 -1.99 -7.66
N GLU A 118 -3.57 -3.05 -7.99
CA GLU A 118 -4.20 -3.94 -7.00
C GLU A 118 -3.16 -4.59 -6.09
N ARG A 119 -2.03 -5.01 -6.66
CA ARG A 119 -0.92 -5.56 -5.87
C ARG A 119 -0.31 -4.54 -4.93
N LEU A 120 -0.11 -3.31 -5.41
CA LEU A 120 0.43 -2.23 -4.60
C LEU A 120 -0.52 -1.88 -3.46
N GLU A 121 -1.82 -1.74 -3.73
CA GLU A 121 -2.84 -1.50 -2.71
C GLU A 121 -2.83 -2.59 -1.65
N TYR A 122 -2.80 -3.85 -2.06
CA TYR A 122 -2.69 -4.98 -1.14
C TYR A 122 -1.45 -4.88 -0.23
N TYR A 123 -0.28 -4.54 -0.78
CA TYR A 123 0.93 -4.40 0.03
C TYR A 123 0.89 -3.16 0.93
N LEU A 124 0.32 -2.06 0.47
CA LEU A 124 0.14 -0.85 1.28
C LEU A 124 -0.83 -1.09 2.44
N ASP A 125 -1.91 -1.83 2.23
CA ASP A 125 -2.84 -2.23 3.28
C ASP A 125 -2.13 -3.06 4.35
N ARG A 126 -1.34 -4.03 3.95
CA ARG A 126 -0.53 -4.83 4.90
C ARG A 126 0.48 -3.99 5.67
N ILE A 127 1.10 -3.00 5.04
CA ILE A 127 1.99 -2.05 5.70
C ILE A 127 1.18 -1.23 6.71
N ARG A 128 0.04 -0.69 6.32
CA ARG A 128 -0.85 0.07 7.19
C ARG A 128 -1.27 -0.71 8.42
N ASP A 129 -1.65 -1.97 8.25
CA ASP A 129 -2.07 -2.85 9.35
C ASP A 129 -0.92 -3.16 10.33
N ASN A 130 0.32 -3.04 9.88
CA ASN A 130 1.51 -3.20 10.72
C ASN A 130 1.95 -1.89 11.42
N ILE A 131 1.50 -0.72 10.97
CA ILE A 131 1.88 0.57 11.58
C ILE A 131 1.60 0.62 13.09
N PRO A 132 0.44 0.15 13.61
CA PRO A 132 0.17 0.14 15.04
C PRO A 132 1.20 -0.65 15.86
N LEU A 133 1.89 -1.61 15.25
CA LEU A 133 2.95 -2.37 15.91
C LEU A 133 4.21 -1.54 16.19
N LEU A 134 4.35 -0.37 15.58
CA LEU A 134 5.43 0.58 15.87
C LEU A 134 5.20 1.31 17.20
N HIS A 135 3.93 1.47 17.58
CA HIS A 135 3.57 2.13 18.83
C HIS A 135 3.74 1.16 20.02
N GLY A 136 4.70 1.44 20.89
CA GLY A 136 4.98 0.65 22.09
C GLY A 136 6.13 -0.34 21.98
N ARG A 137 6.83 -0.41 20.85
CA ARG A 137 8.09 -1.14 20.72
C ARG A 137 9.27 -0.18 20.82
N SER A 138 10.17 -0.42 21.82
CA SER A 138 11.55 0.03 21.70
C SER A 138 12.16 -0.59 20.43
N PHE A 139 13.08 0.14 19.78
CA PHE A 139 13.81 -0.37 18.63
C PHE A 139 14.54 -1.67 19.03
N GLU A 140 13.91 -2.79 18.78
CA GLU A 140 14.58 -4.07 18.67
C GLU A 140 14.83 -4.31 17.18
N PRO A 141 16.02 -4.78 16.80
CA PRO A 141 16.28 -5.12 15.41
C PRO A 141 15.20 -6.09 14.94
N VAL A 142 14.24 -5.59 14.17
CA VAL A 142 13.23 -6.47 13.55
C VAL A 142 14.01 -7.35 12.59
N PRO A 143 14.02 -8.67 12.74
CA PRO A 143 14.66 -9.52 11.76
C PRO A 143 14.13 -9.15 10.39
N PRO A 144 15.03 -9.02 9.38
CA PRO A 144 14.64 -8.64 8.05
C PRO A 144 13.59 -9.64 7.56
N TYR A 145 12.42 -9.15 7.23
CA TYR A 145 11.24 -9.92 6.85
C TYR A 145 10.70 -10.84 7.96
N ARG A 146 9.48 -10.61 8.37
CA ARG A 146 8.69 -11.68 8.96
C ARG A 146 8.40 -12.69 7.85
N MET A 147 9.25 -13.68 7.73
CA MET A 147 9.01 -14.87 6.92
C MET A 147 7.79 -15.69 7.40
N LYS A 148 6.95 -15.13 8.28
CA LYS A 148 5.75 -15.81 8.80
C LYS A 148 4.70 -16.08 7.73
N ASP A 149 4.70 -15.28 6.68
CA ASP A 149 3.71 -15.38 5.61
C ASP A 149 4.17 -16.28 4.46
N ILE A 150 5.46 -16.63 4.42
CA ILE A 150 5.94 -17.64 3.48
C ILE A 150 5.67 -19.01 4.09
N PRO A 151 4.92 -19.89 3.44
CA PRO A 151 4.68 -21.24 3.94
C PRO A 151 6.00 -21.95 4.23
N ASP A 152 6.04 -22.75 5.30
CA ASP A 152 7.27 -23.39 5.78
C ASP A 152 7.93 -24.27 4.70
N ASP A 153 7.13 -24.89 3.86
CA ASP A 153 7.57 -25.69 2.72
C ASP A 153 8.31 -24.88 1.64
N LEU A 154 7.96 -23.62 1.46
CA LEU A 154 8.63 -22.69 0.52
C LEU A 154 9.75 -21.91 1.19
N ARG A 155 9.67 -21.71 2.51
CA ARG A 155 10.69 -21.00 3.31
C ARG A 155 12.01 -21.75 3.36
N ASN A 156 11.95 -23.08 3.30
CA ASN A 156 13.12 -23.95 3.41
C ASN A 156 13.88 -24.14 2.10
N ILE A 157 13.44 -23.50 1.00
CA ILE A 157 14.19 -23.53 -0.26
C ILE A 157 15.40 -22.59 -0.14
N THR A 158 16.61 -23.16 -0.19
CA THR A 158 17.84 -22.37 -0.07
C THR A 158 18.15 -21.57 -1.33
N PRO A 159 18.96 -20.49 -1.24
CA PRO A 159 19.40 -19.76 -2.42
C PRO A 159 20.08 -20.64 -3.46
N GLU A 160 20.84 -21.66 -3.03
CA GLU A 160 21.49 -22.61 -3.92
C GLU A 160 20.47 -23.48 -4.66
N GLN A 161 19.38 -23.86 -4.01
CA GLN A 161 18.30 -24.62 -4.63
C GLN A 161 17.56 -23.76 -5.67
N TRP A 162 17.30 -22.49 -5.37
CA TRP A 162 16.71 -21.55 -6.33
C TRP A 162 17.60 -21.38 -7.56
N GLU A 163 18.89 -21.24 -7.35
CA GLU A 163 19.85 -21.09 -8.43
C GLU A 163 19.98 -22.39 -9.26
N ALA A 164 19.90 -23.54 -8.63
CA ALA A 164 19.86 -24.83 -9.31
C ALA A 164 18.62 -24.98 -10.21
N MET A 165 17.43 -24.56 -9.69
CA MET A 165 16.20 -24.54 -10.49
C MET A 165 16.30 -23.60 -11.70
N ARG A 166 16.94 -22.44 -11.54
CA ARG A 166 17.14 -21.45 -12.59
C ARG A 166 18.10 -21.96 -13.69
N LYS A 167 19.10 -22.74 -13.31
CA LYS A 167 20.14 -23.27 -14.23
C LYS A 167 19.73 -24.51 -15.01
N VAL A 168 18.56 -25.07 -14.79
CA VAL A 168 18.08 -26.26 -15.53
C VAL A 168 18.13 -26.00 -17.04
N ASP A 169 18.80 -26.86 -17.77
CA ASP A 169 18.84 -26.83 -19.23
C ASP A 169 17.68 -27.68 -19.82
N ILE A 170 16.79 -27.00 -20.54
CA ILE A 170 15.61 -27.61 -21.16
C ILE A 170 15.95 -28.67 -22.22
N ARG A 171 17.19 -28.65 -22.71
CA ARG A 171 17.63 -29.62 -23.75
C ARG A 171 17.97 -30.98 -23.17
N THR A 172 18.37 -31.01 -21.91
CA THR A 172 18.87 -32.23 -21.23
C THR A 172 17.98 -32.66 -20.08
N VAL A 173 17.02 -31.83 -19.66
CA VAL A 173 16.11 -32.12 -18.53
C VAL A 173 15.20 -33.32 -18.85
N ASP A 174 15.03 -34.19 -17.87
CA ASP A 174 14.02 -35.25 -17.94
C ASP A 174 12.61 -34.65 -17.88
N LYS A 175 11.92 -34.64 -19.01
CA LYS A 175 10.58 -34.04 -19.13
C LYS A 175 9.54 -34.72 -18.25
N SER A 176 9.75 -35.99 -17.86
CA SER A 176 8.83 -36.69 -16.98
C SER A 176 8.81 -36.11 -15.55
N GLN A 177 9.87 -35.43 -15.15
CA GLN A 177 9.99 -34.76 -13.85
C GLN A 177 9.41 -33.33 -13.84
N LEU A 178 9.15 -32.75 -15.02
CA LEU A 178 8.56 -31.44 -15.14
C LEU A 178 7.04 -31.49 -14.97
N VAL A 179 6.52 -30.52 -14.22
CA VAL A 179 5.08 -30.37 -14.05
C VAL A 179 4.46 -29.81 -15.34
N ASP A 180 3.37 -30.40 -15.78
CA ASP A 180 2.59 -29.88 -16.90
C ASP A 180 1.78 -28.67 -16.39
N ILE A 181 2.09 -27.48 -16.90
CA ILE A 181 1.46 -26.23 -16.45
C ILE A 181 -0.07 -26.25 -16.58
N ARG A 182 -0.62 -27.04 -17.51
CA ARG A 182 -2.07 -27.22 -17.70
C ARG A 182 -2.76 -27.97 -16.56
N THR A 183 -1.99 -28.67 -15.72
CA THR A 183 -2.52 -29.39 -14.55
C THR A 183 -2.58 -28.53 -13.30
N ILE A 184 -1.94 -27.35 -13.32
CA ILE A 184 -1.91 -26.42 -12.20
C ILE A 184 -3.28 -25.76 -12.08
N LYS A 185 -3.84 -25.83 -10.88
CA LYS A 185 -5.12 -25.19 -10.54
C LYS A 185 -4.86 -24.07 -9.55
N ILE A 186 -5.22 -22.85 -9.94
CA ILE A 186 -5.12 -21.68 -9.08
C ILE A 186 -6.54 -21.25 -8.75
N ASP A 187 -6.81 -21.11 -7.47
CA ASP A 187 -8.05 -20.53 -6.99
C ASP A 187 -7.99 -19.00 -7.16
N GLU A 188 -8.83 -18.47 -8.03
CA GLU A 188 -8.89 -17.05 -8.36
C GLU A 188 -9.46 -16.19 -7.21
N GLU A 189 -10.15 -16.81 -6.27
CA GLU A 189 -10.67 -16.13 -5.07
C GLU A 189 -9.57 -15.87 -4.02
N LEU A 190 -8.43 -16.51 -4.13
CA LEU A 190 -7.32 -16.30 -3.22
C LEU A 190 -6.63 -14.94 -3.48
N PRO A 191 -6.11 -14.27 -2.43
CA PRO A 191 -5.24 -13.12 -2.57
C PRO A 191 -4.06 -13.40 -3.52
N PRO A 192 -3.56 -12.41 -4.27
CA PRO A 192 -2.52 -12.62 -5.29
C PRO A 192 -1.27 -13.34 -4.78
N ILE A 193 -0.83 -13.07 -3.54
CA ILE A 193 0.32 -13.73 -2.93
C ILE A 193 0.04 -15.20 -2.64
N ASP A 194 -1.17 -15.53 -2.20
CA ASP A 194 -1.55 -16.91 -1.90
C ASP A 194 -1.73 -17.71 -3.18
N ARG A 195 -2.21 -17.08 -4.28
CA ARG A 195 -2.19 -17.66 -5.63
C ARG A 195 -0.78 -17.99 -6.07
N TRP A 196 0.19 -17.08 -5.82
CA TRP A 196 1.59 -17.30 -6.13
C TRP A 196 2.18 -18.45 -5.31
N PHE A 197 1.92 -18.54 -4.03
CA PHE A 197 2.34 -19.67 -3.20
C PHE A 197 1.69 -20.98 -3.64
N SER A 198 0.40 -20.96 -3.99
CA SER A 198 -0.30 -22.11 -4.56
C SER A 198 0.35 -22.58 -5.87
N TYR A 199 0.70 -21.64 -6.76
CA TYR A 199 1.43 -21.93 -7.97
C TYR A 199 2.79 -22.56 -7.69
N LEU A 200 3.61 -21.97 -6.82
CA LEU A 200 4.95 -22.46 -6.49
C LEU A 200 4.92 -23.89 -5.94
N ARG A 201 3.95 -24.22 -5.09
CA ARG A 201 3.79 -25.58 -4.55
C ARG A 201 3.48 -26.61 -5.62
N GLN A 202 2.67 -26.23 -6.60
CA GLN A 202 2.25 -27.13 -7.66
C GLN A 202 3.32 -27.28 -8.74
N VAL A 203 4.00 -26.20 -9.11
CA VAL A 203 4.95 -26.16 -10.23
C VAL A 203 6.29 -26.80 -9.90
N LYS A 204 6.69 -26.83 -8.61
CA LYS A 204 7.98 -27.32 -8.09
C LYS A 204 9.20 -26.55 -8.59
N ASN A 205 9.32 -26.33 -9.91
CA ASN A 205 10.35 -25.49 -10.51
C ASN A 205 9.68 -24.40 -11.35
N PRO A 206 9.63 -23.15 -10.87
CA PRO A 206 8.97 -22.05 -11.60
C PRO A 206 9.70 -21.62 -12.87
N TYR A 207 10.97 -22.00 -13.02
CA TYR A 207 11.80 -21.65 -14.18
C TYR A 207 11.73 -22.68 -15.31
N CYS A 208 11.21 -23.87 -15.04
CA CYS A 208 11.14 -24.93 -16.04
C CYS A 208 9.90 -25.80 -15.86
N VAL A 209 9.02 -25.75 -16.83
CA VAL A 209 7.74 -26.47 -16.87
C VAL A 209 7.61 -27.24 -18.19
N ARG A 210 6.56 -28.04 -18.33
CA ARG A 210 6.19 -28.59 -19.62
C ARG A 210 4.77 -28.22 -20.04
N VAL A 211 4.54 -28.30 -21.34
CA VAL A 211 3.20 -28.26 -21.95
C VAL A 211 3.12 -29.48 -22.88
N GLY A 212 2.41 -30.51 -22.45
CA GLY A 212 2.48 -31.83 -23.14
C GLY A 212 3.91 -32.37 -23.14
N ASP A 213 4.47 -32.61 -24.32
CA ASP A 213 5.83 -33.14 -24.50
C ASP A 213 6.91 -32.05 -24.67
N MET A 214 6.54 -30.76 -24.60
CA MET A 214 7.47 -29.67 -24.75
C MET A 214 7.90 -29.14 -23.37
N ALA A 215 9.23 -29.09 -23.14
CA ALA A 215 9.78 -28.36 -22.01
C ALA A 215 9.88 -26.87 -22.34
N ILE A 216 9.49 -26.03 -21.42
CA ILE A 216 9.48 -24.56 -21.54
C ILE A 216 10.32 -23.96 -20.40
N LYS A 217 11.25 -23.10 -20.75
CA LYS A 217 11.99 -22.28 -19.80
C LYS A 217 11.33 -20.93 -19.64
N ILE A 218 11.04 -20.56 -18.41
CA ILE A 218 10.49 -19.26 -18.06
C ILE A 218 11.64 -18.40 -17.55
N ASN A 219 11.90 -17.29 -18.23
CA ASN A 219 12.88 -16.31 -17.77
C ASN A 219 12.12 -15.16 -17.15
N PHE A 220 12.39 -14.91 -15.87
CA PHE A 220 11.95 -13.69 -15.22
C PHE A 220 13.02 -12.62 -15.52
N PRO A 221 12.63 -11.40 -15.90
CA PRO A 221 13.60 -10.32 -16.09
C PRO A 221 14.37 -10.12 -14.78
N ASP A 222 15.68 -9.98 -14.89
CA ASP A 222 16.50 -9.62 -13.74
C ASP A 222 16.07 -8.23 -13.30
N GLU A 223 15.70 -8.08 -12.03
CA GLU A 223 15.51 -6.76 -11.43
C GLU A 223 16.87 -6.03 -11.44
N ASN A 224 17.01 -5.06 -12.36
CA ASN A 224 18.12 -4.11 -12.37
C ASN A 224 17.91 -3.00 -11.35
#